data_c9ce6b2fd85ccdc758dbf3cb6af9516a
#
_entry.id   c9ce6b2fd85ccdc758dbf3cb6af9516a
#
_cell.length_a   1.000
_cell.length_b   1.000
_cell.length_c   1.000
_cell.angle_alpha   90.00
_cell.angle_beta   90.00
_cell.angle_gamma   90.00
#
_symmetry.space_group_name_H-M   'P 1'
#
loop_
_entity.id
_entity.type
_entity.pdbx_description
1 polymer ?
#
loop_
_entity_poly.entity_id
_entity_poly.type
_entity_poly.pdbx_seq_one_letter_code
_entity_poly.pdbx_strand_id
1 'polypeptide(L)'
;MKCLIIDVVSPAIAEELGKYMDVTTCEQLPPSKDELKAGIGDVDVLIMRVDPKIDKEVLDAAKNLKVIGVCSVGLNHIDTKYAEEKGVQVFNAPGLNGNAVAELTICKMLEQSRHTIPAHRDVTVNEKWDKYAFVGRELRGKTLGVLGFGRIGQRVGEIARVFGMKIVAYDPYLPAEIFAKNEATSMSIAEVCKVSDYITIHMPLNDETRNLFNAQSIAEMKNDAVVLNMARGGIVNEKDMCEALKAGKIGGYATDVLENEVAGDGLTADAGFRSPLFDCDNFVVSPHIGAQTTDASRDIGAHIINKVKEALNLK
;
A
#
# COMPACT_ATOMS: atom_id res chain seq x y z
N MET A 1 -27.51 -7.47 19.13
CA MET A 1 -26.86 -7.03 17.88
C MET A 1 -25.89 -8.11 17.43
N LYS A 2 -25.67 -8.26 16.12
CA LYS A 2 -24.74 -9.23 15.54
C LYS A 2 -23.64 -8.53 14.77
N CYS A 3 -22.41 -8.95 14.98
CA CYS A 3 -21.23 -8.50 14.24
C CYS A 3 -20.68 -9.66 13.43
N LEU A 4 -20.42 -9.44 12.14
CA LEU A 4 -19.79 -10.41 11.25
C LEU A 4 -18.40 -9.89 10.85
N ILE A 5 -17.38 -10.69 11.09
CA ILE A 5 -15.99 -10.44 10.67
C ILE A 5 -15.71 -11.32 9.44
N ILE A 6 -15.34 -10.72 8.32
CA ILE A 6 -15.16 -11.41 7.05
C ILE A 6 -13.74 -11.34 6.49
N ASP A 7 -12.79 -10.90 7.30
CA ASP A 7 -11.39 -10.76 6.87
C ASP A 7 -10.41 -10.97 8.05
N VAL A 8 -9.13 -11.13 7.74
CA VAL A 8 -8.07 -11.22 8.76
C VAL A 8 -7.80 -9.85 9.36
N VAL A 9 -8.33 -9.62 10.55
CA VAL A 9 -8.24 -8.36 11.28
C VAL A 9 -7.63 -8.58 12.68
N SER A 10 -7.37 -7.49 13.42
CA SER A 10 -6.89 -7.59 14.80
C SER A 10 -7.85 -8.43 15.66
N PRO A 11 -7.38 -9.46 16.39
CA PRO A 11 -8.20 -10.26 17.30
C PRO A 11 -8.91 -9.43 18.38
N ALA A 12 -8.33 -8.31 18.78
CA ALA A 12 -8.92 -7.38 19.73
C ALA A 12 -10.29 -6.85 19.30
N ILE A 13 -10.60 -6.85 17.99
CA ILE A 13 -11.92 -6.43 17.49
C ILE A 13 -13.00 -7.40 17.98
N ALA A 14 -12.79 -8.69 17.79
CA ALA A 14 -13.74 -9.72 18.23
C ALA A 14 -13.88 -9.72 19.75
N GLU A 15 -12.76 -9.63 20.48
CA GLU A 15 -12.75 -9.58 21.94
C GLU A 15 -13.50 -8.38 22.51
N GLU A 16 -13.22 -7.17 22.00
CA GLU A 16 -13.82 -5.95 22.52
C GLU A 16 -15.29 -5.82 22.12
N LEU A 17 -15.63 -6.05 20.85
CA LEU A 17 -17.02 -5.97 20.39
C LEU A 17 -17.89 -7.11 20.97
N GLY A 18 -17.30 -8.26 21.27
CA GLY A 18 -17.97 -9.38 21.93
C GLY A 18 -18.53 -9.06 23.31
N LYS A 19 -18.09 -7.97 23.94
CA LYS A 19 -18.70 -7.47 25.21
C LYS A 19 -20.08 -6.83 25.02
N TYR A 20 -20.41 -6.46 23.79
CA TYR A 20 -21.61 -5.69 23.47
C TYR A 20 -22.56 -6.40 22.49
N MET A 21 -22.06 -7.35 21.72
CA MET A 21 -22.84 -8.02 20.68
C MET A 21 -22.31 -9.44 20.41
N ASP A 22 -23.11 -10.23 19.71
CA ASP A 22 -22.74 -11.55 19.24
C ASP A 22 -21.80 -11.40 18.03
N VAL A 23 -20.53 -11.83 18.17
CA VAL A 23 -19.49 -11.69 17.14
C VAL A 23 -19.22 -13.04 16.52
N THR A 24 -19.38 -13.11 15.20
CA THR A 24 -19.06 -14.30 14.40
C THR A 24 -17.97 -13.94 13.37
N THR A 25 -17.02 -14.85 13.18
CA THR A 25 -16.03 -14.78 12.10
C THR A 25 -16.35 -15.84 11.07
N CYS A 26 -16.29 -15.52 9.79
CA CYS A 26 -16.47 -16.51 8.72
C CYS A 26 -15.40 -17.61 8.80
N GLU A 27 -15.77 -18.85 8.48
CA GLU A 27 -14.81 -19.96 8.43
C GLU A 27 -13.76 -19.77 7.34
N GLN A 28 -14.19 -19.30 6.17
CA GLN A 28 -13.31 -18.89 5.06
C GLN A 28 -13.14 -17.37 5.07
N LEU A 29 -11.91 -16.88 4.98
CA LEU A 29 -11.57 -15.47 4.98
C LEU A 29 -10.71 -15.12 3.75
N PRO A 30 -11.18 -14.21 2.89
CA PRO A 30 -12.55 -13.68 2.85
C PRO A 30 -13.55 -14.70 2.30
N PRO A 31 -14.84 -14.59 2.60
CA PRO A 31 -15.87 -15.39 1.96
C PRO A 31 -16.11 -14.93 0.52
N SER A 32 -16.69 -15.77 -0.31
CA SER A 32 -17.21 -15.34 -1.60
C SER A 32 -18.36 -14.33 -1.45
N LYS A 33 -18.63 -13.55 -2.49
CA LYS A 33 -19.75 -12.59 -2.47
C LYS A 33 -21.11 -13.28 -2.20
N ASP A 34 -21.30 -14.48 -2.75
CA ASP A 34 -22.58 -15.21 -2.59
C ASP A 34 -22.73 -15.77 -1.17
N GLU A 35 -21.67 -16.27 -0.56
CA GLU A 35 -21.65 -16.68 0.84
C GLU A 35 -21.93 -15.50 1.77
N LEU A 36 -21.32 -14.34 1.51
CA LEU A 36 -21.59 -13.11 2.28
C LEU A 36 -23.07 -12.71 2.14
N LYS A 37 -23.63 -12.69 0.92
CA LYS A 37 -25.05 -12.36 0.71
C LYS A 37 -25.99 -13.31 1.48
N ALA A 38 -25.63 -14.59 1.55
CA ALA A 38 -26.45 -15.57 2.29
C ALA A 38 -26.41 -15.36 3.82
N GLY A 39 -25.30 -14.86 4.36
CA GLY A 39 -25.07 -14.73 5.81
C GLY A 39 -25.30 -13.33 6.39
N ILE A 40 -25.41 -12.27 5.57
CA ILE A 40 -25.42 -10.88 6.05
C ILE A 40 -26.78 -10.35 6.48
N GLY A 41 -27.87 -11.08 6.23
CA GLY A 41 -29.24 -10.57 6.33
C GLY A 41 -29.65 -10.03 7.71
N ASP A 42 -29.15 -10.59 8.80
CA ASP A 42 -29.48 -10.22 10.18
C ASP A 42 -28.30 -9.57 10.95
N VAL A 43 -27.22 -9.22 10.22
CA VAL A 43 -25.99 -8.61 10.75
C VAL A 43 -26.21 -7.10 10.93
N ASP A 44 -25.85 -6.59 12.12
CA ASP A 44 -25.87 -5.15 12.44
C ASP A 44 -24.54 -4.45 12.12
N VAL A 45 -23.41 -5.16 12.28
CA VAL A 45 -22.03 -4.63 12.08
C VAL A 45 -21.25 -5.58 11.19
N LEU A 46 -20.68 -5.06 10.12
CA LEU A 46 -19.74 -5.78 9.26
C LEU A 46 -18.32 -5.26 9.50
N ILE A 47 -17.37 -6.15 9.75
CA ILE A 47 -15.94 -5.82 9.85
C ILE A 47 -15.19 -6.52 8.73
N MET A 48 -14.42 -5.73 7.95
CA MET A 48 -13.71 -6.22 6.78
C MET A 48 -12.42 -5.42 6.52
N ARG A 49 -11.65 -5.84 5.51
CA ARG A 49 -10.52 -5.05 4.96
C ARG A 49 -10.79 -4.62 3.53
N VAL A 50 -10.78 -5.56 2.59
CA VAL A 50 -10.88 -5.26 1.15
C VAL A 50 -11.92 -6.13 0.45
N ASP A 51 -11.98 -7.42 0.75
CA ASP A 51 -12.81 -8.37 0.03
C ASP A 51 -13.89 -9.03 0.89
N PRO A 52 -14.97 -9.44 0.24
CA PRO A 52 -15.39 -9.18 -1.13
C PRO A 52 -15.93 -7.75 -1.32
N LYS A 53 -16.13 -7.33 -2.58
CA LYS A 53 -16.71 -6.02 -2.89
C LYS A 53 -18.12 -5.89 -2.32
N ILE A 54 -18.36 -4.78 -1.59
CA ILE A 54 -19.67 -4.44 -1.01
C ILE A 54 -20.41 -3.51 -1.97
N ASP A 55 -21.10 -4.10 -2.92
CA ASP A 55 -21.92 -3.39 -3.88
C ASP A 55 -23.41 -3.39 -3.49
N LYS A 56 -24.27 -2.89 -4.40
CA LYS A 56 -25.72 -2.81 -4.19
C LYS A 56 -26.35 -4.15 -3.82
N GLU A 57 -25.91 -5.27 -4.46
CA GLU A 57 -26.51 -6.57 -4.18
C GLU A 57 -26.23 -7.04 -2.75
N VAL A 58 -25.00 -6.83 -2.26
CA VAL A 58 -24.64 -7.16 -0.89
C VAL A 58 -25.40 -6.26 0.10
N LEU A 59 -25.44 -4.95 -0.18
CA LEU A 59 -26.15 -3.99 0.66
C LEU A 59 -27.67 -4.22 0.67
N ASP A 60 -28.26 -4.74 -0.41
CA ASP A 60 -29.69 -5.11 -0.45
C ASP A 60 -29.99 -6.40 0.33
N ALA A 61 -29.04 -7.32 0.42
CA ALA A 61 -29.14 -8.51 1.26
C ALA A 61 -29.01 -8.17 2.76
N ALA A 62 -28.28 -7.14 3.12
CA ALA A 62 -27.94 -6.72 4.48
C ALA A 62 -29.06 -5.87 5.14
N LYS A 63 -30.17 -6.51 5.50
CA LYS A 63 -31.40 -5.81 5.94
C LYS A 63 -31.26 -5.06 7.28
N ASN A 64 -30.39 -5.52 8.16
CA ASN A 64 -30.21 -4.97 9.51
C ASN A 64 -28.92 -4.15 9.67
N LEU A 65 -28.09 -4.08 8.61
CA LEU A 65 -26.77 -3.49 8.67
C LEU A 65 -26.82 -1.99 9.00
N LYS A 66 -26.06 -1.60 10.01
CA LYS A 66 -25.95 -0.22 10.52
C LYS A 66 -24.57 0.37 10.31
N VAL A 67 -23.54 -0.48 10.44
CA VAL A 67 -22.13 -0.05 10.42
C VAL A 67 -21.27 -1.02 9.61
N ILE A 68 -20.41 -0.48 8.76
CA ILE A 68 -19.30 -1.20 8.15
C ILE A 68 -17.98 -0.61 8.68
N GLY A 69 -17.22 -1.41 9.40
CA GLY A 69 -15.87 -1.08 9.87
C GLY A 69 -14.82 -1.63 8.92
N VAL A 70 -14.14 -0.76 8.20
CA VAL A 70 -13.15 -1.12 7.17
C VAL A 70 -11.75 -1.00 7.73
N CYS A 71 -11.09 -2.11 7.99
CA CYS A 71 -9.73 -2.18 8.53
C CYS A 71 -8.66 -1.88 7.45
N SER A 72 -8.93 -0.91 6.59
CA SER A 72 -8.02 -0.40 5.55
C SER A 72 -8.21 1.10 5.32
N VAL A 73 -7.40 1.69 4.45
CA VAL A 73 -7.49 3.13 4.09
C VAL A 73 -8.44 3.35 2.92
N GLY A 74 -8.35 2.51 1.89
CA GLY A 74 -9.16 2.64 0.68
C GLY A 74 -10.60 2.16 0.89
N LEU A 75 -11.54 2.77 0.17
CA LEU A 75 -12.97 2.41 0.16
C LEU A 75 -13.48 2.05 -1.24
N ASN A 76 -12.59 1.84 -2.21
CA ASN A 76 -12.96 1.60 -3.62
C ASN A 76 -13.78 0.32 -3.84
N HIS A 77 -13.73 -0.60 -2.89
CA HIS A 77 -14.46 -1.86 -2.87
C HIS A 77 -15.85 -1.75 -2.23
N ILE A 78 -16.25 -0.56 -1.75
CA ILE A 78 -17.55 -0.33 -1.13
C ILE A 78 -18.32 0.74 -1.91
N ASP A 79 -19.58 0.49 -2.24
CA ASP A 79 -20.49 1.50 -2.75
C ASP A 79 -20.96 2.39 -1.58
N THR A 80 -20.09 3.32 -1.17
CA THR A 80 -20.30 4.19 -0.02
C THR A 80 -21.54 5.09 -0.18
N LYS A 81 -21.82 5.49 -1.42
CA LYS A 81 -23.01 6.32 -1.72
C LYS A 81 -24.28 5.53 -1.47
N TYR A 82 -24.35 4.31 -1.96
CA TYR A 82 -25.53 3.46 -1.75
C TYR A 82 -25.65 3.00 -0.29
N ALA A 83 -24.53 2.78 0.40
CA ALA A 83 -24.55 2.50 1.84
C ALA A 83 -25.17 3.67 2.62
N GLU A 84 -24.81 4.92 2.31
CA GLU A 84 -25.38 6.12 2.91
C GLU A 84 -26.90 6.25 2.62
N GLU A 85 -27.33 6.00 1.38
CA GLU A 85 -28.75 5.98 1.00
C GLU A 85 -29.58 4.96 1.82
N LYS A 86 -28.93 3.86 2.23
CA LYS A 86 -29.52 2.84 3.11
C LYS A 86 -29.38 3.13 4.61
N GLY A 87 -28.73 4.23 4.98
CA GLY A 87 -28.49 4.60 6.38
C GLY A 87 -27.36 3.81 7.04
N VAL A 88 -26.49 3.14 6.25
CA VAL A 88 -25.34 2.39 6.74
C VAL A 88 -24.13 3.31 6.85
N GLN A 89 -23.56 3.42 8.05
CA GLN A 89 -22.34 4.20 8.29
C GLN A 89 -21.10 3.40 7.92
N VAL A 90 -20.18 3.99 7.13
CA VAL A 90 -18.94 3.35 6.72
C VAL A 90 -17.76 4.08 7.35
N PHE A 91 -16.95 3.38 8.13
CA PHE A 91 -15.74 3.92 8.76
C PHE A 91 -14.51 3.17 8.25
N ASN A 92 -13.48 3.92 7.89
CA ASN A 92 -12.17 3.40 7.53
C ASN A 92 -11.07 3.92 8.46
N ALA A 93 -9.82 3.55 8.22
CA ALA A 93 -8.69 3.86 9.11
C ALA A 93 -7.61 4.70 8.40
N PRO A 94 -7.89 5.98 8.03
CA PRO A 94 -6.96 6.77 7.24
C PRO A 94 -5.69 7.12 8.03
N GLY A 95 -4.52 6.78 7.44
CA GLY A 95 -3.21 7.19 7.94
C GLY A 95 -2.63 6.39 9.09
N LEU A 96 -3.33 5.38 9.62
CA LEU A 96 -2.84 4.56 10.73
C LEU A 96 -1.78 3.53 10.32
N ASN A 97 -1.69 3.23 9.03
CA ASN A 97 -0.64 2.38 8.44
C ASN A 97 0.56 3.17 7.90
N GLY A 98 0.57 4.50 8.04
CA GLY A 98 1.56 5.36 7.37
C GLY A 98 2.99 5.06 7.78
N ASN A 99 3.24 4.75 9.05
CA ASN A 99 4.58 4.37 9.53
C ASN A 99 5.03 3.02 8.96
N ALA A 100 4.15 2.02 8.94
CA ALA A 100 4.46 0.70 8.39
C ALA A 100 4.86 0.78 6.91
N VAL A 101 4.10 1.53 6.09
CA VAL A 101 4.43 1.76 4.67
C VAL A 101 5.75 2.51 4.53
N ALA A 102 6.02 3.50 5.37
CA ALA A 102 7.27 4.25 5.34
C ALA A 102 8.48 3.35 5.66
N GLU A 103 8.38 2.51 6.65
CA GLU A 103 9.44 1.55 7.02
C GLU A 103 9.68 0.53 5.90
N LEU A 104 8.64 -0.01 5.27
CA LEU A 104 8.79 -0.90 4.11
C LEU A 104 9.46 -0.17 2.94
N THR A 105 9.12 1.11 2.70
CA THR A 105 9.75 1.94 1.66
C THR A 105 11.27 2.03 1.89
N ILE A 106 11.69 2.32 3.12
CA ILE A 106 13.11 2.40 3.48
C ILE A 106 13.78 1.02 3.35
N CYS A 107 13.11 -0.04 3.78
CA CYS A 107 13.59 -1.41 3.60
C CYS A 107 13.87 -1.69 2.11
N LYS A 108 12.90 -1.45 1.23
CA LYS A 108 13.05 -1.63 -0.23
C LYS A 108 14.18 -0.76 -0.82
N MET A 109 14.34 0.46 -0.33
CA MET A 109 15.44 1.35 -0.72
C MET A 109 16.80 0.77 -0.35
N LEU A 110 16.95 0.22 0.86
CA LEU A 110 18.17 -0.44 1.33
C LEU A 110 18.43 -1.75 0.58
N GLU A 111 17.41 -2.56 0.32
CA GLU A 111 17.50 -3.79 -0.48
C GLU A 111 18.06 -3.50 -1.87
N GLN A 112 17.54 -2.48 -2.56
CA GLN A 112 18.03 -2.04 -3.87
C GLN A 112 19.47 -1.48 -3.79
N SER A 113 19.76 -0.69 -2.76
CA SER A 113 21.07 -0.06 -2.59
C SER A 113 22.20 -1.05 -2.31
N ARG A 114 21.89 -2.15 -1.63
CA ARG A 114 22.88 -3.09 -1.11
C ARG A 114 22.77 -4.50 -1.72
N HIS A 115 21.86 -4.71 -2.67
CA HIS A 115 21.64 -5.98 -3.36
C HIS A 115 21.44 -7.16 -2.41
N THR A 116 20.74 -6.94 -1.27
CA THR A 116 20.66 -7.95 -0.20
C THR A 116 19.89 -9.20 -0.60
N ILE A 117 18.84 -9.06 -1.42
CA ILE A 117 18.02 -10.19 -1.89
C ILE A 117 18.83 -11.09 -2.86
N PRO A 118 19.43 -10.57 -3.96
CA PRO A 118 20.24 -11.42 -4.83
C PRO A 118 21.49 -11.98 -4.13
N ALA A 119 22.12 -11.21 -3.22
CA ALA A 119 23.24 -11.71 -2.44
C ALA A 119 22.86 -12.88 -1.51
N HIS A 120 21.71 -12.76 -0.82
CA HIS A 120 21.18 -13.85 -0.01
C HIS A 120 20.93 -15.10 -0.85
N ARG A 121 20.27 -14.94 -2.00
CA ARG A 121 19.95 -16.05 -2.91
C ARG A 121 21.23 -16.71 -3.44
N ASP A 122 22.26 -15.93 -3.77
CA ASP A 122 23.52 -16.47 -4.29
C ASP A 122 24.22 -17.37 -3.26
N VAL A 123 24.22 -16.96 -1.98
CA VAL A 123 24.78 -17.76 -0.90
C VAL A 123 23.92 -19.00 -0.59
N THR A 124 22.60 -18.84 -0.48
CA THR A 124 21.73 -19.91 0.06
C THR A 124 21.24 -20.91 -1.00
N VAL A 125 21.15 -20.49 -2.26
CA VAL A 125 20.63 -21.32 -3.37
C VAL A 125 21.76 -21.75 -4.31
N ASN A 126 22.65 -20.82 -4.66
CA ASN A 126 23.74 -21.09 -5.60
C ASN A 126 25.03 -21.56 -4.91
N GLU A 127 25.06 -21.56 -3.56
CA GLU A 127 26.21 -21.97 -2.73
C GLU A 127 27.50 -21.19 -3.06
N LYS A 128 27.37 -19.91 -3.50
CA LYS A 128 28.48 -19.04 -3.88
C LYS A 128 28.77 -18.02 -2.78
N TRP A 129 30.03 -17.81 -2.50
CA TRP A 129 30.51 -16.80 -1.56
C TRP A 129 31.43 -15.80 -2.27
N ASP A 130 30.82 -14.83 -2.97
CA ASP A 130 31.55 -13.77 -3.66
C ASP A 130 31.16 -12.39 -3.10
N LYS A 131 32.03 -11.83 -2.25
CA LYS A 131 31.81 -10.50 -1.63
C LYS A 131 31.92 -9.34 -2.62
N TYR A 132 32.47 -9.55 -3.81
CA TYR A 132 32.67 -8.51 -4.81
C TYR A 132 31.58 -8.46 -5.87
N ALA A 133 30.75 -9.49 -5.98
CA ALA A 133 29.67 -9.55 -6.93
C ALA A 133 28.54 -8.54 -6.63
N PHE A 134 28.40 -8.11 -5.36
CA PHE A 134 27.29 -7.28 -4.89
C PHE A 134 27.76 -5.95 -4.30
N VAL A 135 28.61 -5.23 -5.05
CA VAL A 135 29.05 -3.90 -4.65
C VAL A 135 27.91 -2.91 -4.78
N GLY A 136 27.38 -2.45 -3.64
CA GLY A 136 26.28 -1.50 -3.57
C GLY A 136 26.74 -0.06 -3.34
N ARG A 137 25.77 0.81 -3.01
CA ARG A 137 25.98 2.22 -2.72
C ARG A 137 25.35 2.62 -1.38
N GLU A 138 25.84 3.71 -0.79
CA GLU A 138 25.26 4.29 0.42
C GLU A 138 24.16 5.30 0.06
N LEU A 139 23.20 5.48 0.96
CA LEU A 139 22.16 6.51 0.83
C LEU A 139 22.66 7.91 1.16
N ARG A 140 23.68 8.02 2.00
CA ARG A 140 24.27 9.28 2.46
C ARG A 140 24.69 10.18 1.28
N GLY A 141 24.22 11.43 1.31
CA GLY A 141 24.51 12.42 0.28
C GLY A 141 23.67 12.28 -0.99
N LYS A 142 22.85 11.23 -1.12
CA LYS A 142 21.93 11.03 -2.24
C LYS A 142 20.68 11.89 -2.11
N THR A 143 19.99 12.10 -3.22
CA THR A 143 18.72 12.83 -3.27
C THR A 143 17.57 11.83 -3.37
N LEU A 144 16.61 11.93 -2.43
CA LEU A 144 15.33 11.23 -2.48
C LEU A 144 14.26 12.18 -3.01
N GLY A 145 13.66 11.81 -4.14
CA GLY A 145 12.46 12.43 -4.67
C GLY A 145 11.20 11.74 -4.11
N VAL A 146 10.31 12.52 -3.51
CA VAL A 146 9.06 12.02 -2.94
C VAL A 146 7.89 12.57 -3.74
N LEU A 147 7.17 11.71 -4.44
CA LEU A 147 5.97 12.07 -5.19
C LEU A 147 4.71 11.70 -4.38
N GLY A 148 3.99 12.73 -3.93
CA GLY A 148 2.96 12.63 -2.91
C GLY A 148 3.55 12.83 -1.51
N PHE A 149 3.58 14.09 -1.03
CA PHE A 149 4.20 14.47 0.25
C PHE A 149 3.18 14.52 1.40
N GLY A 150 2.18 13.61 1.34
CA GLY A 150 1.22 13.39 2.41
C GLY A 150 1.85 12.72 3.64
N ARG A 151 1.04 12.10 4.50
CA ARG A 151 1.50 11.47 5.76
C ARG A 151 2.62 10.45 5.55
N ILE A 152 2.49 9.58 4.54
CA ILE A 152 3.49 8.55 4.24
C ILE A 152 4.76 9.20 3.68
N GLY A 153 4.64 10.06 2.67
CA GLY A 153 5.78 10.72 2.03
C GLY A 153 6.60 11.56 3.01
N GLN A 154 5.94 12.31 3.92
CA GLN A 154 6.61 13.06 4.98
C GLN A 154 7.39 12.13 5.92
N ARG A 155 6.78 11.00 6.34
CA ARG A 155 7.45 10.03 7.21
C ARG A 155 8.64 9.36 6.54
N VAL A 156 8.52 9.00 5.25
CA VAL A 156 9.65 8.48 4.45
C VAL A 156 10.78 9.52 4.39
N GLY A 157 10.44 10.78 4.10
CA GLY A 157 11.42 11.86 4.07
C GLY A 157 12.14 12.07 5.41
N GLU A 158 11.40 12.03 6.52
CA GLU A 158 11.93 12.11 7.87
C GLU A 158 12.97 11.01 8.13
N ILE A 159 12.63 9.74 7.85
CA ILE A 159 13.54 8.62 8.07
C ILE A 159 14.74 8.70 7.12
N ALA A 160 14.54 9.05 5.86
CA ALA A 160 15.61 9.16 4.86
C ALA A 160 16.63 10.25 5.22
N ARG A 161 16.22 11.36 5.87
CA ARG A 161 17.13 12.38 6.37
C ARG A 161 18.09 11.85 7.44
N VAL A 162 17.65 10.92 8.29
CA VAL A 162 18.52 10.26 9.27
C VAL A 162 19.65 9.49 8.60
N PHE A 163 19.40 8.96 7.38
CA PHE A 163 20.43 8.36 6.53
C PHE A 163 21.31 9.38 5.78
N GLY A 164 21.09 10.68 6.03
CA GLY A 164 21.85 11.75 5.38
C GLY A 164 21.47 12.04 3.94
N MET A 165 20.23 11.71 3.53
CA MET A 165 19.68 12.03 2.22
C MET A 165 19.16 13.46 2.15
N LYS A 166 19.20 14.06 0.96
CA LYS A 166 18.50 15.31 0.63
C LYS A 166 17.10 14.97 0.13
N ILE A 167 16.10 15.72 0.58
CA ILE A 167 14.70 15.48 0.22
C ILE A 167 14.22 16.55 -0.75
N VAL A 168 13.75 16.14 -1.91
CA VAL A 168 12.95 16.94 -2.83
C VAL A 168 11.57 16.28 -2.96
N ALA A 169 10.51 17.07 -3.08
CA ALA A 169 9.17 16.51 -3.06
C ALA A 169 8.20 17.26 -3.95
N TYR A 170 7.19 16.54 -4.41
CA TYR A 170 6.03 17.07 -5.13
C TYR A 170 4.74 16.68 -4.43
N ASP A 171 3.91 17.68 -4.17
CA ASP A 171 2.50 17.50 -3.78
C ASP A 171 1.74 18.80 -4.14
N PRO A 172 0.73 18.75 -5.04
CA PRO A 172 0.05 19.95 -5.51
C PRO A 172 -0.93 20.53 -4.50
N TYR A 173 -1.26 19.78 -3.45
CA TYR A 173 -2.29 20.16 -2.46
C TYR A 173 -1.68 20.71 -1.17
N LEU A 174 -0.36 20.65 -0.99
CA LEU A 174 0.30 21.09 0.24
C LEU A 174 0.90 22.49 0.08
N PRO A 175 0.73 23.36 1.10
CA PRO A 175 1.36 24.65 1.12
C PRO A 175 2.88 24.55 1.34
N ALA A 176 3.62 25.58 0.92
CA ALA A 176 5.09 25.63 0.96
C ALA A 176 5.66 25.40 2.36
N GLU A 177 4.94 25.84 3.39
CA GLU A 177 5.34 25.72 4.80
C GLU A 177 5.50 24.27 5.25
N ILE A 178 4.70 23.35 4.67
CA ILE A 178 4.79 21.91 5.00
C ILE A 178 6.12 21.34 4.47
N PHE A 179 6.54 21.73 3.27
CA PHE A 179 7.82 21.30 2.73
C PHE A 179 8.98 21.87 3.58
N ALA A 180 8.94 23.15 3.90
CA ALA A 180 9.96 23.79 4.72
C ALA A 180 10.06 23.17 6.13
N LYS A 181 8.92 22.91 6.79
CA LYS A 181 8.86 22.24 8.09
C LYS A 181 9.53 20.87 8.08
N ASN A 182 9.39 20.14 6.96
CA ASN A 182 9.97 18.81 6.79
C ASN A 182 11.36 18.83 6.12
N GLU A 183 12.01 20.00 6.03
CA GLU A 183 13.32 20.17 5.40
C GLU A 183 13.38 19.56 3.99
N ALA A 184 12.29 19.68 3.23
CA ALA A 184 12.17 19.23 1.86
C ALA A 184 12.08 20.42 0.91
N THR A 185 12.64 20.28 -0.29
CA THR A 185 12.50 21.26 -1.36
C THR A 185 11.32 20.89 -2.25
N SER A 186 10.34 21.80 -2.37
CA SER A 186 9.20 21.60 -3.30
C SER A 186 9.67 21.79 -4.72
N MET A 187 9.30 20.85 -5.61
CA MET A 187 9.65 20.82 -7.03
C MET A 187 8.49 20.27 -7.86
N SER A 188 8.49 20.52 -9.17
CA SER A 188 7.61 19.82 -10.12
C SER A 188 8.02 18.34 -10.26
N ILE A 189 7.10 17.50 -10.76
CA ILE A 189 7.39 16.07 -11.00
C ILE A 189 8.62 15.90 -11.91
N ALA A 190 8.70 16.69 -12.99
CA ALA A 190 9.81 16.62 -13.93
C ALA A 190 11.15 16.97 -13.26
N GLU A 191 11.19 18.02 -12.44
CA GLU A 191 12.39 18.38 -11.69
C GLU A 191 12.78 17.30 -10.67
N VAL A 192 11.81 16.76 -9.92
CA VAL A 192 12.05 15.63 -9.00
C VAL A 192 12.67 14.46 -9.75
N CYS A 193 12.10 14.04 -10.89
CA CYS A 193 12.64 12.95 -11.69
C CYS A 193 14.08 13.21 -12.14
N LYS A 194 14.38 14.44 -12.57
CA LYS A 194 15.71 14.80 -13.09
C LYS A 194 16.82 14.83 -12.04
N VAL A 195 16.52 15.23 -10.80
CA VAL A 195 17.56 15.45 -9.78
C VAL A 195 17.72 14.29 -8.80
N SER A 196 16.78 13.35 -8.74
CA SER A 196 16.74 12.31 -7.72
C SER A 196 17.60 11.11 -8.07
N ASP A 197 18.26 10.55 -7.06
CA ASP A 197 18.95 9.25 -7.13
C ASP A 197 17.98 8.11 -6.77
N TYR A 198 17.01 8.41 -5.92
CA TYR A 198 15.90 7.54 -5.55
C TYR A 198 14.59 8.31 -5.68
N ILE A 199 13.57 7.68 -6.22
CA ILE A 199 12.23 8.27 -6.36
C ILE A 199 11.23 7.33 -5.69
N THR A 200 10.44 7.85 -4.76
CA THR A 200 9.39 7.08 -4.09
C THR A 200 8.02 7.69 -4.35
N ILE A 201 7.04 6.82 -4.63
CA ILE A 201 5.70 7.20 -5.08
C ILE A 201 4.70 6.88 -3.96
N HIS A 202 3.96 7.92 -3.54
CA HIS A 202 2.91 7.86 -2.51
C HIS A 202 1.64 8.61 -2.93
N MET A 203 1.41 8.73 -4.23
CA MET A 203 0.24 9.38 -4.82
C MET A 203 -0.89 8.37 -5.07
N PRO A 204 -2.17 8.81 -5.08
CA PRO A 204 -3.28 7.97 -5.53
C PRO A 204 -3.19 7.69 -7.03
N LEU A 205 -3.78 6.59 -7.48
CA LEU A 205 -4.01 6.33 -8.90
C LEU A 205 -5.27 7.08 -9.35
N ASN A 206 -5.10 7.96 -10.33
CA ASN A 206 -6.17 8.67 -11.03
C ASN A 206 -5.75 8.91 -12.49
N ASP A 207 -6.54 9.65 -13.27
CA ASP A 207 -6.24 9.90 -14.68
C ASP A 207 -4.93 10.68 -14.89
N GLU A 208 -4.54 11.54 -13.94
CA GLU A 208 -3.30 12.33 -14.01
C GLU A 208 -2.06 11.51 -13.65
N THR A 209 -2.21 10.52 -12.77
CA THR A 209 -1.09 9.72 -12.25
C THR A 209 -0.93 8.36 -12.95
N ARG A 210 -1.93 7.95 -13.75
CA ARG A 210 -1.87 6.72 -14.55
C ARG A 210 -0.75 6.80 -15.59
N ASN A 211 0.12 5.79 -15.60
CA ASN A 211 1.29 5.73 -16.48
C ASN A 211 2.17 6.98 -16.42
N LEU A 212 2.24 7.62 -15.24
CA LEU A 212 3.10 8.77 -15.01
C LEU A 212 4.57 8.42 -15.28
N PHE A 213 4.97 7.20 -14.86
CA PHE A 213 6.27 6.63 -15.18
C PHE A 213 6.14 5.75 -16.43
N ASN A 214 6.37 6.35 -17.57
CA ASN A 214 6.43 5.73 -18.90
C ASN A 214 7.81 5.95 -19.54
N ALA A 215 8.03 5.44 -20.75
CA ALA A 215 9.31 5.54 -21.45
C ALA A 215 9.85 6.99 -21.51
N GLN A 216 8.99 7.98 -21.72
CA GLN A 216 9.40 9.38 -21.82
C GLN A 216 9.87 9.93 -20.45
N SER A 217 9.08 9.77 -19.39
CA SER A 217 9.44 10.27 -18.06
C SER A 217 10.66 9.51 -17.48
N ILE A 218 10.79 8.22 -17.76
CA ILE A 218 11.94 7.42 -17.38
C ILE A 218 13.22 7.91 -18.09
N ALA A 219 13.13 8.31 -19.35
CA ALA A 219 14.29 8.83 -20.09
C ALA A 219 14.89 10.10 -19.46
N GLU A 220 14.06 10.94 -18.82
CA GLU A 220 14.49 12.17 -18.14
C GLU A 220 15.17 11.94 -16.76
N MET A 221 15.05 10.75 -16.20
CA MET A 221 15.66 10.42 -14.91
C MET A 221 17.17 10.31 -15.00
N LYS A 222 17.85 10.39 -13.87
CA LYS A 222 19.28 10.03 -13.80
C LYS A 222 19.48 8.59 -14.26
N ASN A 223 20.61 8.34 -14.91
CA ASN A 223 21.06 6.96 -15.09
C ASN A 223 21.30 6.34 -13.70
N ASP A 224 20.99 5.07 -13.56
CA ASP A 224 21.06 4.33 -12.30
C ASP A 224 20.12 4.85 -11.19
N ALA A 225 19.12 5.68 -11.50
CA ALA A 225 18.09 6.03 -10.53
C ALA A 225 17.34 4.77 -10.08
N VAL A 226 16.89 4.76 -8.82
CA VAL A 226 16.03 3.70 -8.28
C VAL A 226 14.62 4.25 -8.08
N VAL A 227 13.63 3.52 -8.57
CA VAL A 227 12.21 3.87 -8.41
C VAL A 227 11.57 2.92 -7.39
N LEU A 228 10.76 3.48 -6.48
CA LEU A 228 10.02 2.73 -5.46
C LEU A 228 8.53 3.08 -5.58
N ASN A 229 7.67 2.09 -5.81
CA ASN A 229 6.23 2.31 -5.86
C ASN A 229 5.53 1.61 -4.68
N MET A 230 5.22 2.37 -3.65
CA MET A 230 4.49 1.90 -2.48
C MET A 230 3.06 2.46 -2.44
N ALA A 231 2.51 2.82 -3.62
CA ALA A 231 1.22 3.47 -3.73
C ALA A 231 0.17 2.58 -4.42
N ARG A 232 0.18 2.57 -5.75
CA ARG A 232 -0.79 1.79 -6.57
C ARG A 232 -0.13 1.28 -7.85
N GLY A 233 -0.54 0.09 -8.28
CA GLY A 233 -0.28 -0.38 -9.63
C GLY A 233 -0.85 0.56 -10.69
N GLY A 234 -0.27 0.58 -11.90
CA GLY A 234 -0.70 1.46 -12.98
C GLY A 234 -0.19 2.91 -12.92
N ILE A 235 0.49 3.35 -11.85
CA ILE A 235 1.23 4.62 -11.84
C ILE A 235 2.53 4.47 -12.64
N VAL A 236 3.17 3.34 -12.54
CA VAL A 236 4.34 2.95 -13.32
C VAL A 236 3.88 2.02 -14.43
N ASN A 237 4.20 2.33 -15.69
CA ASN A 237 4.00 1.40 -16.79
C ASN A 237 5.02 0.27 -16.69
N GLU A 238 4.56 -0.94 -16.39
CA GLU A 238 5.44 -2.08 -16.09
C GLU A 238 6.27 -2.52 -17.30
N LYS A 239 5.73 -2.39 -18.50
CA LYS A 239 6.45 -2.72 -19.74
C LYS A 239 7.61 -1.75 -19.96
N ASP A 240 7.36 -0.45 -19.92
CA ASP A 240 8.36 0.59 -20.13
C ASP A 240 9.45 0.53 -19.04
N MET A 241 9.06 0.26 -17.80
CA MET A 241 10.00 0.08 -16.69
C MET A 241 10.87 -1.16 -16.90
N CYS A 242 10.29 -2.28 -17.33
CA CYS A 242 11.03 -3.50 -17.64
C CYS A 242 12.06 -3.26 -18.78
N GLU A 243 11.68 -2.56 -19.84
CA GLU A 243 12.60 -2.20 -20.92
C GLU A 243 13.74 -1.30 -20.43
N ALA A 244 13.44 -0.33 -19.57
CA ALA A 244 14.45 0.56 -18.98
C ALA A 244 15.43 -0.16 -18.05
N LEU A 245 14.94 -1.12 -17.24
CA LEU A 245 15.78 -1.97 -16.39
C LEU A 245 16.71 -2.83 -17.21
N LYS A 246 16.21 -3.51 -18.25
CA LYS A 246 17.00 -4.36 -19.17
C LYS A 246 18.02 -3.57 -19.96
N ALA A 247 17.72 -2.31 -20.31
CA ALA A 247 18.63 -1.40 -20.98
C ALA A 247 19.68 -0.77 -20.03
N GLY A 248 19.59 -0.99 -18.71
CA GLY A 248 20.48 -0.38 -17.73
C GLY A 248 20.27 1.14 -17.55
N LYS A 249 19.14 1.68 -18.02
CA LYS A 249 18.78 3.10 -17.84
C LYS A 249 18.38 3.38 -16.39
N ILE A 250 17.66 2.45 -15.75
CA ILE A 250 17.23 2.51 -14.35
C ILE A 250 18.04 1.48 -13.55
N GLY A 251 18.60 1.89 -12.43
CA GLY A 251 19.43 1.06 -11.56
C GLY A 251 18.65 0.00 -10.79
N GLY A 252 17.35 0.23 -10.53
CA GLY A 252 16.46 -0.71 -9.86
C GLY A 252 15.03 -0.22 -9.75
N TYR A 253 14.11 -1.17 -9.67
CA TYR A 253 12.70 -0.90 -9.36
C TYR A 253 12.25 -1.79 -8.22
N ALA A 254 11.67 -1.18 -7.18
CA ALA A 254 11.07 -1.91 -6.09
C ALA A 254 9.61 -1.49 -5.93
N THR A 255 8.72 -2.45 -5.71
CA THR A 255 7.29 -2.16 -5.60
C THR A 255 6.62 -3.07 -4.56
N ASP A 256 5.54 -2.58 -4.01
CA ASP A 256 4.60 -3.35 -3.18
C ASP A 256 3.27 -3.60 -3.92
N VAL A 257 3.15 -3.07 -5.15
CA VAL A 257 1.92 -3.09 -5.94
C VAL A 257 2.22 -3.36 -7.42
N LEU A 258 1.31 -4.02 -8.13
CA LEU A 258 1.41 -4.30 -9.57
C LEU A 258 0.14 -3.87 -10.31
N GLU A 259 0.24 -3.68 -11.64
CA GLU A 259 -0.91 -3.31 -12.49
C GLU A 259 -2.06 -4.31 -12.39
N ASN A 260 -1.74 -5.59 -12.31
CA ASN A 260 -2.69 -6.71 -12.29
C ASN A 260 -2.72 -7.40 -10.93
N GLU A 261 -2.44 -6.67 -9.84
CA GLU A 261 -2.70 -7.24 -8.52
C GLU A 261 -4.20 -7.53 -8.41
N VAL A 262 -4.54 -8.77 -8.10
CA VAL A 262 -5.93 -9.12 -7.82
C VAL A 262 -6.15 -9.01 -6.33
N ALA A 263 -7.13 -8.23 -5.97
CA ALA A 263 -7.54 -8.11 -4.60
C ALA A 263 -8.13 -9.45 -4.13
N GLY A 264 -7.59 -10.02 -3.06
CA GLY A 264 -8.26 -10.96 -2.17
C GLY A 264 -8.23 -12.45 -2.51
N ASP A 265 -8.17 -12.86 -3.75
CA ASP A 265 -8.46 -14.27 -4.10
C ASP A 265 -7.25 -15.22 -4.07
N GLY A 266 -6.18 -14.84 -3.34
CA GLY A 266 -4.99 -15.68 -3.23
C GLY A 266 -4.47 -16.07 -4.60
N LEU A 267 -3.92 -15.11 -5.34
CA LEU A 267 -3.35 -15.34 -6.66
C LEU A 267 -2.30 -16.42 -6.60
N THR A 268 -2.60 -17.53 -7.22
CA THR A 268 -1.64 -18.58 -7.50
C THR A 268 -1.09 -18.39 -8.91
N ALA A 269 0.09 -18.91 -9.15
CA ALA A 269 0.67 -18.98 -10.49
C ALA A 269 -0.27 -19.63 -11.52
N ASP A 270 -1.16 -20.50 -11.07
CA ASP A 270 -2.17 -21.20 -11.87
C ASP A 270 -3.25 -20.24 -12.40
N ALA A 271 -3.45 -19.08 -11.78
CA ALA A 271 -4.37 -18.04 -12.27
C ALA A 271 -3.76 -17.12 -13.34
N GLY A 272 -2.52 -17.41 -13.80
CA GLY A 272 -1.86 -16.62 -14.85
C GLY A 272 -1.29 -15.28 -14.37
N PHE A 273 -1.07 -15.10 -13.06
CA PHE A 273 -0.42 -13.92 -12.51
C PHE A 273 1.01 -13.80 -13.01
N ARG A 274 1.28 -12.80 -13.86
CA ARG A 274 2.58 -12.56 -14.46
C ARG A 274 2.78 -11.07 -14.73
N SER A 275 3.95 -10.56 -14.41
CA SER A 275 4.41 -9.23 -14.82
C SER A 275 5.68 -9.37 -15.69
N PRO A 276 5.88 -8.52 -16.70
CA PRO A 276 7.13 -8.48 -17.46
C PRO A 276 8.35 -8.17 -16.59
N LEU A 277 8.15 -7.56 -15.43
CA LEU A 277 9.19 -7.21 -14.46
C LEU A 277 9.82 -8.44 -13.79
N PHE A 278 9.13 -9.59 -13.76
CA PHE A 278 9.66 -10.82 -13.14
C PHE A 278 10.91 -11.37 -13.87
N ASP A 279 11.18 -10.89 -15.07
CA ASP A 279 12.36 -11.23 -15.86
C ASP A 279 13.51 -10.21 -15.72
N CYS A 280 13.46 -9.31 -14.72
CA CYS A 280 14.46 -8.29 -14.47
C CYS A 280 15.20 -8.59 -13.16
N ASP A 281 16.55 -8.67 -13.22
CA ASP A 281 17.39 -9.02 -12.06
C ASP A 281 17.39 -7.95 -10.95
N ASN A 282 17.20 -6.68 -11.30
CA ASN A 282 17.20 -5.53 -10.40
C ASN A 282 15.78 -5.08 -10.03
N PHE A 283 14.83 -6.02 -10.08
CA PHE A 283 13.45 -5.84 -9.65
C PHE A 283 13.20 -6.53 -8.30
N VAL A 284 12.51 -5.82 -7.40
CA VAL A 284 12.11 -6.34 -6.07
C VAL A 284 10.64 -6.05 -5.85
N VAL A 285 9.88 -7.08 -5.49
CA VAL A 285 8.43 -6.96 -5.25
C VAL A 285 8.04 -7.58 -3.92
N SER A 286 6.99 -7.04 -3.32
CA SER A 286 6.25 -7.65 -2.21
C SER A 286 4.75 -7.63 -2.50
N PRO A 287 3.96 -8.56 -1.95
CA PRO A 287 2.56 -8.75 -2.32
C PRO A 287 1.62 -7.84 -1.50
N HIS A 288 1.74 -6.52 -1.70
CA HIS A 288 0.92 -5.47 -1.07
C HIS A 288 0.87 -5.58 0.47
N ILE A 289 2.06 -5.70 1.07
CA ILE A 289 2.22 -5.88 2.53
C ILE A 289 2.58 -4.59 3.28
N GLY A 290 2.55 -3.43 2.62
CA GLY A 290 2.95 -2.15 3.24
C GLY A 290 2.23 -1.83 4.55
N ALA A 291 0.97 -2.25 4.68
CA ALA A 291 0.17 -2.08 5.90
C ALA A 291 0.17 -3.32 6.81
N GLN A 292 0.85 -4.41 6.44
CA GLN A 292 0.75 -5.71 7.10
C GLN A 292 1.74 -5.82 8.26
N THR A 293 1.52 -5.03 9.33
CA THR A 293 2.27 -5.14 10.59
C THR A 293 1.32 -5.37 11.75
N THR A 294 1.80 -6.04 12.79
CA THR A 294 1.02 -6.24 14.03
C THR A 294 0.62 -4.91 14.67
N ASP A 295 1.51 -3.92 14.59
CA ASP A 295 1.27 -2.59 15.15
C ASP A 295 0.20 -1.82 14.36
N ALA A 296 0.28 -1.79 13.04
CA ALA A 296 -0.77 -1.18 12.21
C ALA A 296 -2.11 -1.88 12.40
N SER A 297 -2.13 -3.23 12.45
CA SER A 297 -3.34 -4.01 12.70
C SER A 297 -3.97 -3.67 14.06
N ARG A 298 -3.15 -3.55 15.12
CA ARG A 298 -3.60 -3.15 16.47
C ARG A 298 -4.23 -1.74 16.44
N ASP A 299 -3.52 -0.77 15.87
CA ASP A 299 -3.94 0.63 15.89
C ASP A 299 -5.19 0.87 15.02
N ILE A 300 -5.25 0.20 13.86
CA ILE A 300 -6.45 0.17 13.00
C ILE A 300 -7.61 -0.48 13.75
N GLY A 301 -7.39 -1.63 14.39
CA GLY A 301 -8.40 -2.32 15.16
C GLY A 301 -8.99 -1.46 16.27
N ALA A 302 -8.13 -0.81 17.07
CA ALA A 302 -8.56 0.11 18.13
C ALA A 302 -9.39 1.29 17.58
N HIS A 303 -9.00 1.85 16.44
CA HIS A 303 -9.74 2.92 15.79
C HIS A 303 -11.13 2.46 15.34
N ILE A 304 -11.22 1.32 14.65
CA ILE A 304 -12.50 0.79 14.15
C ILE A 304 -13.43 0.40 15.32
N ILE A 305 -12.90 -0.21 16.39
CA ILE A 305 -13.66 -0.48 17.60
C ILE A 305 -14.30 0.80 18.14
N ASN A 306 -13.52 1.87 18.28
CA ASN A 306 -14.02 3.15 18.78
C ASN A 306 -15.11 3.73 17.86
N LYS A 307 -14.92 3.67 16.53
CA LYS A 307 -15.92 4.15 15.57
C LYS A 307 -17.22 3.37 15.62
N VAL A 308 -17.15 2.05 15.74
CA VAL A 308 -18.35 1.20 15.92
C VAL A 308 -19.06 1.52 17.23
N LYS A 309 -18.30 1.68 18.33
CA LYS A 309 -18.89 2.04 19.65
C LYS A 309 -19.55 3.42 19.61
N GLU A 310 -18.92 4.42 19.01
CA GLU A 310 -19.49 5.76 18.82
C GLU A 310 -20.79 5.70 18.01
N ALA A 311 -20.79 5.03 16.86
CA ALA A 311 -21.93 4.94 15.96
C ALA A 311 -23.14 4.25 16.58
N LEU A 312 -22.92 3.27 17.44
CA LEU A 312 -23.97 2.48 18.09
C LEU A 312 -24.26 2.93 19.53
N ASN A 313 -23.66 4.02 20.01
CA ASN A 313 -23.79 4.54 21.38
C ASN A 313 -23.49 3.48 22.46
N LEU A 314 -22.47 2.63 22.23
CA LEU A 314 -22.03 1.62 23.20
C LEU A 314 -21.11 2.27 24.25
N LYS A 315 -21.38 2.03 25.52
CA LYS A 315 -20.65 2.61 26.66
C LYS A 315 -19.69 1.61 27.28
#